data_35bcabdac93c64972ffd5fe857a28cc3
#
_entry.id   35bcabdac93c64972ffd5fe857a28cc3
#
_cell.length_a   1.000
_cell.length_b   1.000
_cell.length_c   1.000
_cell.angle_alpha   90.00
_cell.angle_beta   90.00
_cell.angle_gamma   90.00
#
_symmetry.space_group_name_H-M   'P 1'
#
loop_
_entity.id
_entity.type
_entity.pdbx_description
1 polymer ?
#
loop_
_entity_poly.entity_id
_entity_poly.type
_entity_poly.pdbx_seq_one_letter_code
_entity_poly.pdbx_strand_id
1 'polypeptide(L)'
;MKPITILSLGVTLVLSMTSCNKFLDENPYSSLVDPDNASKIEKLLGSAYSTSSIAYLTELSSDNIQDDGVNNPYTNQFCEKAAYWETIVNSDGLYDAPYLIWQNTYNSIAHANEALEDIEALGGDKEELQGIKGEALLARAYGHFCLANLFCLPYDPSSSSTDPGIPYIKKRVVNLQPNYPRGTMAETYEQIAADQI
;
A
#
# COMPACT_ATOMS: atom_id res chain seq x y z
N MET A 1 60.17 5.81 -22.39
CA MET A 1 59.19 6.64 -21.72
C MET A 1 59.82 7.14 -20.43
N LYS A 2 59.76 8.46 -20.19
CA LYS A 2 60.48 9.07 -19.05
C LYS A 2 59.78 8.70 -17.73
N PRO A 3 60.50 8.42 -16.64
CA PRO A 3 59.90 7.97 -15.37
C PRO A 3 58.86 8.93 -14.77
N ILE A 4 58.93 10.21 -15.09
CA ILE A 4 58.01 11.26 -14.70
C ILE A 4 56.59 11.05 -15.28
N THR A 5 56.48 10.55 -16.52
CA THR A 5 55.22 10.27 -17.19
C THR A 5 54.48 9.06 -16.59
N ILE A 6 55.21 8.07 -16.08
CA ILE A 6 54.62 6.90 -15.42
C ILE A 6 54.13 7.28 -14.01
N LEU A 7 54.87 8.15 -13.31
CA LEU A 7 54.48 8.62 -11.98
C LEU A 7 53.23 9.51 -12.04
N SER A 8 53.12 10.40 -13.05
CA SER A 8 51.91 11.23 -13.20
C SER A 8 50.67 10.43 -13.57
N LEU A 9 50.82 9.36 -14.37
CA LEU A 9 49.71 8.48 -14.75
C LEU A 9 49.21 7.65 -13.53
N GLY A 10 50.16 7.21 -12.66
CA GLY A 10 49.80 6.51 -11.41
C GLY A 10 49.08 7.34 -10.41
N VAL A 11 49.45 8.61 -10.22
CA VAL A 11 48.79 9.55 -9.30
C VAL A 11 47.37 9.92 -9.77
N THR A 12 47.16 10.08 -11.10
CA THR A 12 45.84 10.36 -11.66
C THR A 12 44.88 9.18 -11.50
N LEU A 13 45.35 7.95 -11.58
CA LEU A 13 44.52 6.74 -11.42
C LEU A 13 44.09 6.51 -9.96
N VAL A 14 44.95 6.86 -8.99
CA VAL A 14 44.61 6.73 -7.55
C VAL A 14 43.61 7.76 -7.09
N LEU A 15 43.62 8.96 -7.64
CA LEU A 15 42.66 10.03 -7.33
C LEU A 15 41.24 9.77 -7.87
N SER A 16 41.06 8.92 -8.87
CA SER A 16 39.75 8.57 -9.43
C SER A 16 39.00 7.51 -8.62
N MET A 17 39.64 6.84 -7.66
CA MET A 17 38.99 5.79 -6.85
C MET A 17 38.30 6.30 -5.58
N THR A 18 38.44 7.57 -5.21
CA THR A 18 37.87 8.11 -3.95
C THR A 18 36.54 8.82 -4.13
N SER A 19 35.97 8.87 -5.35
CA SER A 19 34.84 9.74 -5.68
C SER A 19 33.45 9.08 -5.59
N CYS A 20 33.33 7.78 -5.30
CA CYS A 20 32.04 7.10 -5.50
C CYS A 20 31.23 6.74 -4.24
N ASN A 21 31.79 6.85 -3.04
CA ASN A 21 31.05 6.38 -1.85
C ASN A 21 29.89 7.31 -1.50
N LYS A 22 30.03 8.63 -1.64
CA LYS A 22 28.99 9.58 -1.29
C LYS A 22 27.80 9.61 -2.25
N PHE A 23 28.02 9.20 -3.50
CA PHE A 23 26.95 9.11 -4.51
C PHE A 23 26.10 7.84 -4.35
N LEU A 24 26.66 6.78 -3.76
CA LEU A 24 25.95 5.54 -3.49
C LEU A 24 25.14 5.61 -2.18
N ASP A 25 25.48 6.54 -1.30
CA ASP A 25 24.76 6.80 -0.04
C ASP A 25 23.59 7.79 -0.22
N GLU A 26 23.48 8.46 -1.37
CA GLU A 26 22.31 9.28 -1.68
C GLU A 26 21.18 8.41 -2.20
N ASN A 27 20.03 8.47 -1.52
CA ASN A 27 18.80 7.81 -1.96
C ASN A 27 18.46 8.26 -3.39
N PRO A 28 18.32 7.35 -4.37
CA PRO A 28 18.08 7.70 -5.78
C PRO A 28 16.76 8.44 -6.02
N TYR A 29 15.92 8.53 -5.01
CA TYR A 29 14.70 9.31 -5.00
C TYR A 29 14.80 10.36 -3.90
N SER A 30 14.99 11.62 -4.27
CA SER A 30 14.99 12.76 -3.34
C SER A 30 13.64 12.96 -2.61
N SER A 31 12.60 12.22 -2.97
CA SER A 31 11.31 12.15 -2.29
C SER A 31 11.27 11.10 -1.17
N LEU A 32 12.23 10.18 -1.11
CA LEU A 32 12.42 9.22 -0.01
C LEU A 32 13.43 9.79 0.98
N VAL A 33 13.09 10.91 1.59
CA VAL A 33 13.83 11.42 2.74
C VAL A 33 13.46 10.51 3.92
N ASP A 34 14.46 9.84 4.50
CA ASP A 34 14.25 9.08 5.73
C ASP A 34 13.52 9.98 6.74
N PRO A 35 12.37 9.58 7.27
CA PRO A 35 11.61 10.38 8.19
C PRO A 35 12.36 10.45 9.52
N ASP A 36 13.08 11.55 9.72
CA ASP A 36 13.90 11.83 10.91
C ASP A 36 13.13 12.58 12.01
N ASN A 37 11.85 12.88 11.76
CA ASN A 37 10.99 13.58 12.69
C ASN A 37 9.50 13.32 12.45
N ALA A 38 8.68 13.61 13.48
CA ALA A 38 7.22 13.41 13.47
C ALA A 38 6.52 14.07 12.26
N SER A 39 6.90 15.30 11.89
CA SER A 39 6.26 16.03 10.77
C SER A 39 6.47 15.37 9.41
N LYS A 40 7.58 14.66 9.21
CA LYS A 40 7.81 13.93 7.96
C LYS A 40 6.99 12.65 7.91
N ILE A 41 6.84 11.94 9.04
CA ILE A 41 5.98 10.76 9.15
C ILE A 41 4.51 11.16 8.92
N GLU A 42 4.06 12.26 9.49
CA GLU A 42 2.70 12.79 9.28
C GLU A 42 2.42 13.06 7.78
N LYS A 43 3.40 13.60 7.05
CA LYS A 43 3.27 13.77 5.60
C LYS A 43 3.23 12.44 4.83
N LEU A 44 3.98 11.43 5.27
CA LEU A 44 3.94 10.09 4.70
C LEU A 44 2.55 9.46 4.86
N LEU A 45 1.89 9.69 6.00
CA LEU A 45 0.53 9.20 6.26
C LEU A 45 -0.52 9.74 5.28
N GLY A 46 -0.29 10.88 4.64
CA GLY A 46 -1.13 11.34 3.53
C GLY A 46 -1.22 10.32 2.38
N SER A 47 -0.21 9.46 2.21
CA SER A 47 -0.19 8.37 1.24
C SER A 47 -0.74 7.04 1.78
N ALA A 48 -1.07 6.96 3.07
CA ALA A 48 -1.65 5.77 3.70
C ALA A 48 -3.17 5.62 3.44
N TYR A 49 -3.75 6.51 2.65
CA TYR A 49 -5.14 6.46 2.21
C TYR A 49 -5.21 6.11 0.74
N SER A 50 -6.06 5.12 0.40
CA SER A 50 -6.19 4.65 -0.98
C SER A 50 -6.76 5.75 -1.89
N THR A 51 -6.19 5.88 -3.09
CA THR A 51 -6.74 6.73 -4.15
C THR A 51 -7.94 6.09 -4.85
N SER A 52 -8.17 4.79 -4.66
CA SER A 52 -9.36 4.07 -5.14
C SER A 52 -10.39 3.92 -4.04
N SER A 53 -11.66 4.04 -4.39
CA SER A 53 -12.78 3.89 -3.47
C SER A 53 -13.59 2.63 -3.76
N ILE A 54 -13.96 1.90 -2.71
CA ILE A 54 -14.91 0.79 -2.84
C ILE A 54 -16.33 1.28 -3.12
N ALA A 55 -16.64 2.53 -2.77
CA ALA A 55 -18.00 3.06 -2.80
C ALA A 55 -18.62 3.02 -4.20
N TYR A 56 -17.85 3.35 -5.25
CA TYR A 56 -18.35 3.31 -6.61
C TYR A 56 -18.73 1.89 -7.05
N LEU A 57 -17.86 0.92 -6.80
CA LEU A 57 -18.13 -0.48 -7.15
C LEU A 57 -19.31 -1.05 -6.36
N THR A 58 -19.38 -0.78 -5.05
CA THR A 58 -20.46 -1.27 -4.20
C THR A 58 -21.80 -0.62 -4.56
N GLU A 59 -21.81 0.66 -4.94
CA GLU A 59 -23.00 1.35 -5.39
C GLU A 59 -23.51 0.79 -6.72
N LEU A 60 -22.61 0.53 -7.69
CA LEU A 60 -22.97 -0.11 -8.94
C LEU A 60 -23.56 -1.53 -8.75
N SER A 61 -23.18 -2.23 -7.68
CA SER A 61 -23.67 -3.57 -7.37
C SER A 61 -24.88 -3.58 -6.41
N SER A 62 -25.43 -2.40 -6.11
CA SER A 62 -26.56 -2.23 -5.22
C SER A 62 -27.89 -2.09 -5.99
N ASP A 63 -29.01 -2.03 -5.27
CA ASP A 63 -30.34 -1.76 -5.81
C ASP A 63 -30.63 -0.25 -5.96
N ASN A 64 -29.66 0.62 -5.70
CA ASN A 64 -29.78 2.07 -5.87
C ASN A 64 -29.60 2.53 -7.31
N ILE A 65 -29.15 1.66 -8.21
CA ILE A 65 -28.95 1.99 -9.62
C ILE A 65 -30.01 1.35 -10.50
N GLN A 66 -30.24 1.96 -11.66
CA GLN A 66 -31.14 1.45 -12.68
C GLN A 66 -30.45 1.48 -14.05
N ASP A 67 -30.65 0.43 -14.83
CA ASP A 67 -30.22 0.40 -16.22
C ASP A 67 -31.26 1.12 -17.10
N ASP A 68 -30.83 2.21 -17.75
CA ASP A 68 -31.65 2.97 -18.71
C ASP A 68 -31.63 2.37 -20.14
N GLY A 69 -31.05 1.18 -20.30
CA GLY A 69 -31.01 0.45 -21.55
C GLY A 69 -30.25 1.20 -22.64
N VAL A 70 -30.84 1.30 -23.83
CA VAL A 70 -30.21 1.93 -25.00
C VAL A 70 -29.93 3.43 -24.84
N ASN A 71 -30.48 4.06 -23.83
CA ASN A 71 -30.26 5.46 -23.52
C ASN A 71 -29.11 5.67 -22.52
N ASN A 72 -28.50 4.59 -22.02
CA ASN A 72 -27.39 4.69 -21.11
C ASN A 72 -26.16 5.30 -21.81
N PRO A 73 -25.67 6.49 -21.39
CA PRO A 73 -24.50 7.12 -22.00
C PRO A 73 -23.19 6.39 -21.63
N TYR A 74 -23.22 5.52 -20.63
CA TYR A 74 -22.06 4.79 -20.13
C TYR A 74 -22.06 3.36 -20.67
N THR A 75 -21.46 3.15 -21.82
CA THR A 75 -21.30 1.81 -22.44
C THR A 75 -20.10 1.05 -21.87
N ASN A 76 -19.67 1.35 -20.64
CA ASN A 76 -18.51 0.72 -20.06
C ASN A 76 -18.86 -0.67 -19.52
N GLN A 77 -18.21 -1.70 -20.05
CA GLN A 77 -18.40 -3.09 -19.62
C GLN A 77 -18.21 -3.31 -18.12
N PHE A 78 -17.36 -2.52 -17.48
CA PHE A 78 -17.16 -2.58 -16.03
C PHE A 78 -18.45 -2.25 -15.26
N CYS A 79 -19.13 -1.15 -15.61
CA CYS A 79 -20.36 -0.74 -14.95
C CYS A 79 -21.49 -1.75 -15.14
N GLU A 80 -21.63 -2.27 -16.36
CA GLU A 80 -22.63 -3.29 -16.71
C GLU A 80 -22.37 -4.58 -15.91
N LYS A 81 -21.12 -5.08 -15.91
CA LYS A 81 -20.75 -6.28 -15.17
C LYS A 81 -20.93 -6.14 -13.67
N ALA A 82 -20.60 -4.97 -13.11
CA ALA A 82 -20.81 -4.69 -11.68
C ALA A 82 -22.31 -4.69 -11.33
N ALA A 83 -23.14 -4.05 -12.15
CA ALA A 83 -24.59 -3.97 -11.94
C ALA A 83 -25.28 -5.34 -12.03
N TYR A 84 -24.82 -6.21 -12.92
CA TYR A 84 -25.36 -7.56 -13.08
C TYR A 84 -24.60 -8.64 -12.34
N TRP A 85 -23.66 -8.29 -11.45
CA TRP A 85 -22.84 -9.24 -10.66
C TRP A 85 -22.07 -10.23 -11.53
N GLU A 86 -21.65 -9.80 -12.70
CA GLU A 86 -20.83 -10.59 -13.61
C GLU A 86 -19.34 -10.53 -13.28
N THR A 87 -18.54 -11.44 -13.82
CA THR A 87 -17.10 -11.46 -13.61
C THR A 87 -16.43 -10.24 -14.25
N ILE A 88 -15.82 -9.39 -13.43
CA ILE A 88 -15.04 -8.24 -13.87
C ILE A 88 -13.59 -8.67 -14.08
N VAL A 89 -13.02 -8.31 -15.25
CA VAL A 89 -11.62 -8.62 -15.61
C VAL A 89 -10.78 -7.36 -15.69
N ASN A 90 -9.47 -7.52 -15.59
CA ASN A 90 -8.52 -6.39 -15.52
C ASN A 90 -8.56 -5.44 -16.73
N SER A 91 -9.00 -5.92 -17.90
CA SER A 91 -9.12 -5.11 -19.12
C SER A 91 -10.28 -4.10 -19.09
N ASP A 92 -11.15 -4.16 -18.11
CA ASP A 92 -12.33 -3.30 -18.02
C ASP A 92 -12.02 -1.85 -17.57
N GLY A 93 -10.82 -1.57 -17.08
CA GLY A 93 -10.06 -0.32 -17.22
C GLY A 93 -10.53 0.95 -16.51
N LEU A 94 -11.31 0.91 -15.39
CA LEU A 94 -11.64 2.10 -14.59
C LEU A 94 -10.80 2.20 -13.32
N TYR A 95 -10.63 3.45 -12.81
CA TYR A 95 -9.86 3.75 -11.58
C TYR A 95 -10.32 2.98 -10.34
N ASP A 96 -11.60 2.61 -10.26
CA ASP A 96 -12.20 1.85 -9.17
C ASP A 96 -12.52 0.39 -9.56
N ALA A 97 -11.84 -0.14 -10.59
CA ALA A 97 -11.90 -1.56 -10.92
C ALA A 97 -11.29 -2.41 -9.78
N PRO A 98 -11.79 -3.63 -9.51
CA PRO A 98 -11.37 -4.44 -8.37
C PRO A 98 -9.84 -4.61 -8.25
N TYR A 99 -9.14 -4.82 -9.37
CA TYR A 99 -7.68 -4.99 -9.34
C TYR A 99 -6.94 -3.71 -8.91
N LEU A 100 -7.44 -2.51 -9.30
CA LEU A 100 -6.87 -1.22 -8.88
C LEU A 100 -7.19 -0.93 -7.42
N ILE A 101 -8.40 -1.25 -6.95
CA ILE A 101 -8.76 -1.15 -5.54
C ILE A 101 -7.80 -2.03 -4.71
N TRP A 102 -7.58 -3.28 -5.14
CA TRP A 102 -6.62 -4.18 -4.49
C TRP A 102 -5.22 -3.59 -4.43
N GLN A 103 -4.69 -3.18 -5.58
CA GLN A 103 -3.33 -2.66 -5.69
C GLN A 103 -3.14 -1.36 -4.89
N ASN A 104 -4.04 -0.38 -5.08
CA ASN A 104 -3.92 0.93 -4.44
C ASN A 104 -4.13 0.84 -2.93
N THR A 105 -5.01 -0.03 -2.46
CA THR A 105 -5.24 -0.23 -1.03
C THR A 105 -4.04 -0.91 -0.36
N TYR A 106 -3.44 -1.96 -0.97
CA TYR A 106 -2.21 -2.53 -0.42
C TYR A 106 -1.02 -1.57 -0.50
N ASN A 107 -0.95 -0.69 -1.49
CA ASN A 107 0.05 0.37 -1.54
C ASN A 107 -0.11 1.34 -0.37
N SER A 108 -1.33 1.74 -0.04
CA SER A 108 -1.63 2.59 1.12
C SER A 108 -1.29 1.90 2.45
N ILE A 109 -1.60 0.60 2.58
CA ILE A 109 -1.19 -0.21 3.73
C ILE A 109 0.34 -0.26 3.86
N ALA A 110 1.08 -0.33 2.74
CA ALA A 110 2.54 -0.30 2.78
C ALA A 110 3.08 1.02 3.35
N HIS A 111 2.48 2.17 2.99
CA HIS A 111 2.84 3.47 3.58
C HIS A 111 2.48 3.56 5.07
N ALA A 112 1.35 3.00 5.50
CA ALA A 112 1.01 2.92 6.91
C ALA A 112 2.04 2.07 7.70
N ASN A 113 2.47 0.94 7.15
CA ASN A 113 3.50 0.10 7.76
C ASN A 113 4.85 0.79 7.80
N GLU A 114 5.22 1.53 6.76
CA GLU A 114 6.43 2.36 6.72
C GLU A 114 6.41 3.40 7.84
N ALA A 115 5.31 4.15 7.96
CA ALA A 115 5.14 5.13 9.03
C ALA A 115 5.27 4.50 10.43
N LEU A 116 4.69 3.30 10.65
CA LEU A 116 4.80 2.59 11.92
C LEU A 116 6.24 2.16 12.25
N GLU A 117 6.99 1.67 11.26
CA GLU A 117 8.41 1.32 11.46
C GLU A 117 9.26 2.55 11.77
N ASP A 118 9.01 3.67 11.09
CA ASP A 118 9.72 4.93 11.33
C ASP A 118 9.39 5.53 12.71
N ILE A 119 8.13 5.42 13.16
CA ILE A 119 7.73 5.79 14.52
C ILE A 119 8.49 4.97 15.55
N GLU A 120 8.60 3.67 15.39
CA GLU A 120 9.37 2.80 16.30
C GLU A 120 10.86 3.17 16.28
N ALA A 121 11.44 3.48 15.12
CA ALA A 121 12.84 3.93 15.01
C ALA A 121 13.11 5.26 15.73
N LEU A 122 12.12 6.16 15.78
CA LEU A 122 12.19 7.43 16.52
C LEU A 122 11.96 7.29 18.04
N GLY A 123 11.67 6.09 18.52
CA GLY A 123 11.38 5.79 19.93
C GLY A 123 9.89 5.79 20.24
N GLY A 124 9.16 4.95 19.57
CA GLY A 124 7.71 4.71 19.47
C GLY A 124 6.77 5.12 20.62
N ASP A 125 7.26 5.19 21.86
CA ASP A 125 6.46 5.53 23.04
C ASP A 125 6.43 7.03 23.37
N LYS A 126 7.09 7.88 22.59
CA LYS A 126 7.07 9.32 22.80
C LYS A 126 5.67 9.88 22.63
N GLU A 127 5.24 10.75 23.54
CA GLU A 127 3.90 11.35 23.55
C GLU A 127 3.56 12.05 22.23
N GLU A 128 4.53 12.75 21.63
CA GLU A 128 4.40 13.45 20.35
C GLU A 128 4.12 12.52 19.16
N LEU A 129 4.44 11.22 19.27
CA LEU A 129 4.24 10.22 18.21
C LEU A 129 2.94 9.43 18.36
N GLN A 130 2.26 9.48 19.51
CA GLN A 130 1.10 8.62 19.78
C GLN A 130 -0.08 8.91 18.85
N GLY A 131 -0.36 10.20 18.55
CA GLY A 131 -1.41 10.57 17.60
C GLY A 131 -1.15 10.05 16.21
N ILE A 132 0.09 10.20 15.72
CA ILE A 132 0.53 9.76 14.40
C ILE A 132 0.52 8.21 14.32
N LYS A 133 0.93 7.53 15.41
CA LYS A 133 0.88 6.07 15.53
C LYS A 133 -0.56 5.55 15.46
N GLY A 134 -1.48 6.19 16.18
CA GLY A 134 -2.90 5.86 16.13
C GLY A 134 -3.49 6.02 14.73
N GLU A 135 -3.16 7.10 14.03
CA GLU A 135 -3.58 7.34 12.65
C GLU A 135 -3.04 6.26 11.70
N ALA A 136 -1.75 5.90 11.81
CA ALA A 136 -1.13 4.87 10.99
C ALA A 136 -1.77 3.49 11.20
N LEU A 137 -2.06 3.13 12.45
CA LEU A 137 -2.76 1.88 12.80
C LEU A 137 -4.19 1.87 12.25
N LEU A 138 -4.91 2.98 12.38
CA LEU A 138 -6.27 3.12 11.85
C LEU A 138 -6.29 3.04 10.31
N ALA A 139 -5.36 3.70 9.61
CA ALA A 139 -5.25 3.65 8.16
C ALA A 139 -4.97 2.21 7.68
N ARG A 140 -4.08 1.47 8.36
CA ARG A 140 -3.81 0.06 8.08
C ARG A 140 -5.04 -0.82 8.29
N ALA A 141 -5.71 -0.68 9.42
CA ALA A 141 -6.92 -1.41 9.74
C ALA A 141 -8.03 -1.14 8.72
N TYR A 142 -8.26 0.12 8.38
CA TYR A 142 -9.26 0.53 7.40
C TYR A 142 -8.98 -0.04 6.00
N GLY A 143 -7.73 0.01 5.53
CA GLY A 143 -7.35 -0.59 4.26
C GLY A 143 -7.66 -2.09 4.21
N HIS A 144 -7.27 -2.85 5.24
CA HIS A 144 -7.59 -4.27 5.32
C HIS A 144 -9.10 -4.54 5.45
N PHE A 145 -9.83 -3.71 6.18
CA PHE A 145 -11.28 -3.79 6.28
C PHE A 145 -11.96 -3.63 4.91
N CYS A 146 -11.57 -2.62 4.12
CA CYS A 146 -12.07 -2.43 2.76
C CYS A 146 -11.81 -3.64 1.87
N LEU A 147 -10.57 -4.19 1.93
CA LEU A 147 -10.21 -5.38 1.16
C LEU A 147 -11.00 -6.62 1.59
N ALA A 148 -11.17 -6.84 2.89
CA ALA A 148 -11.93 -7.97 3.40
C ALA A 148 -13.39 -7.93 2.95
N ASN A 149 -14.02 -6.74 3.03
CA ASN A 149 -15.42 -6.59 2.62
C ASN A 149 -15.64 -6.76 1.11
N LEU A 150 -14.63 -6.48 0.28
CA LEU A 150 -14.78 -6.56 -1.17
C LEU A 150 -14.35 -7.91 -1.73
N PHE A 151 -13.34 -8.56 -1.14
CA PHE A 151 -12.69 -9.75 -1.72
C PHE A 151 -12.88 -11.04 -0.94
N CYS A 152 -13.64 -11.00 0.16
CA CYS A 152 -13.98 -12.18 0.96
C CYS A 152 -15.48 -12.40 1.04
N LEU A 153 -15.87 -13.55 1.56
CA LEU A 153 -17.26 -13.81 1.93
C LEU A 153 -17.67 -12.89 3.11
N PRO A 154 -18.95 -12.58 3.27
CA PRO A 154 -19.44 -11.90 4.47
C PRO A 154 -19.02 -12.65 5.73
N TYR A 155 -18.67 -11.89 6.79
CA TYR A 155 -18.29 -12.51 8.06
C TYR A 155 -19.46 -13.30 8.67
N ASP A 156 -19.25 -14.59 8.88
CA ASP A 156 -20.18 -15.47 9.60
C ASP A 156 -19.42 -16.16 10.75
N PRO A 157 -19.83 -15.98 12.01
CA PRO A 157 -19.17 -16.62 13.16
C PRO A 157 -19.06 -18.13 13.05
N SER A 158 -19.98 -18.79 12.32
CA SER A 158 -20.00 -20.25 12.19
C SER A 158 -18.96 -20.78 11.20
N SER A 159 -18.51 -19.98 10.23
CA SER A 159 -17.59 -20.39 9.16
C SER A 159 -16.31 -19.55 9.10
N SER A 160 -16.25 -18.41 9.77
CA SER A 160 -15.13 -17.45 9.71
C SER A 160 -13.75 -18.03 10.03
N SER A 161 -13.70 -19.11 10.83
CA SER A 161 -12.45 -19.82 11.14
C SER A 161 -11.91 -20.68 9.99
N THR A 162 -12.71 -20.92 8.96
CA THR A 162 -12.35 -21.70 7.77
C THR A 162 -12.44 -20.92 6.49
N ASP A 163 -13.28 -19.89 6.44
CA ASP A 163 -13.41 -19.03 5.27
C ASP A 163 -12.11 -18.26 5.02
N PRO A 164 -11.62 -18.22 3.76
CA PRO A 164 -10.38 -17.54 3.46
C PRO A 164 -10.52 -16.04 3.60
N GLY A 165 -9.65 -15.44 4.40
CA GLY A 165 -9.49 -13.98 4.55
C GLY A 165 -8.62 -13.36 3.46
N ILE A 166 -7.95 -12.26 3.79
CA ILE A 166 -6.96 -11.58 2.96
C ILE A 166 -5.56 -11.69 3.59
N PRO A 167 -4.48 -11.48 2.84
CA PRO A 167 -3.16 -11.27 3.43
C PRO A 167 -3.17 -10.04 4.35
N TYR A 168 -2.94 -10.22 5.65
CA TYR A 168 -2.81 -9.11 6.59
C TYR A 168 -1.35 -8.69 6.72
N ILE A 169 -0.98 -7.53 6.16
CA ILE A 169 0.40 -7.07 6.04
C ILE A 169 0.72 -6.07 7.14
N LYS A 170 1.66 -6.43 8.04
CA LYS A 170 2.06 -5.63 9.21
C LYS A 170 3.45 -5.01 9.12
N LYS A 171 4.19 -5.31 8.07
CA LYS A 171 5.58 -4.86 7.90
C LYS A 171 5.79 -4.27 6.53
N ARG A 172 6.79 -3.40 6.44
CA ARG A 172 7.26 -2.87 5.15
C ARG A 172 7.65 -4.02 4.22
N VAL A 173 7.21 -3.91 2.97
CA VAL A 173 7.53 -4.89 1.94
C VAL A 173 8.92 -4.58 1.37
N VAL A 174 9.88 -5.44 1.62
CA VAL A 174 11.27 -5.27 1.14
C VAL A 174 11.61 -6.22 -0.02
N ASN A 175 10.75 -7.18 -0.33
CA ASN A 175 10.97 -8.16 -1.39
C ASN A 175 10.10 -7.85 -2.60
N LEU A 176 10.67 -8.02 -3.81
CA LEU A 176 9.94 -7.80 -5.07
C LEU A 176 8.79 -8.78 -5.32
N GLN A 177 8.85 -9.98 -4.75
CA GLN A 177 7.82 -11.01 -4.87
C GLN A 177 7.57 -11.68 -3.52
N PRO A 178 6.92 -10.97 -2.57
CA PRO A 178 6.58 -11.55 -1.29
C PRO A 178 5.44 -12.57 -1.45
N ASN A 179 5.54 -13.70 -0.76
CA ASN A 179 4.44 -14.66 -0.65
C ASN A 179 3.77 -14.51 0.71
N TYR A 180 2.58 -13.93 0.72
CA TYR A 180 1.78 -13.75 1.93
C TYR A 180 0.59 -14.72 1.94
N PRO A 181 0.43 -15.54 3.01
CA PRO A 181 -0.75 -16.38 3.17
C PRO A 181 -2.00 -15.51 3.40
N ARG A 182 -3.14 -15.99 2.96
CA ARG A 182 -4.42 -15.27 3.15
C ARG A 182 -4.90 -15.26 4.60
N GLY A 183 -4.61 -16.29 5.36
CA GLY A 183 -5.25 -16.48 6.68
C GLY A 183 -6.75 -16.75 6.56
N THR A 184 -7.46 -16.70 7.68
CA THR A 184 -8.92 -16.87 7.77
C THR A 184 -9.62 -15.53 7.93
N MET A 185 -10.95 -15.52 7.76
CA MET A 185 -11.76 -14.33 8.04
C MET A 185 -11.73 -13.95 9.52
N ALA A 186 -11.76 -14.92 10.41
CA ALA A 186 -11.63 -14.68 11.85
C ALA A 186 -10.31 -13.98 12.17
N GLU A 187 -9.17 -14.53 11.70
CA GLU A 187 -7.85 -13.91 11.88
C GLU A 187 -7.77 -12.50 11.27
N THR A 188 -8.39 -12.30 10.10
CA THR A 188 -8.41 -10.98 9.45
C THR A 188 -9.10 -9.94 10.33
N TYR A 189 -10.30 -10.24 10.86
CA TYR A 189 -11.03 -9.31 11.72
C TYR A 189 -10.40 -9.13 13.10
N GLU A 190 -9.79 -10.18 13.67
CA GLU A 190 -9.01 -10.07 14.89
C GLU A 190 -7.82 -9.09 14.72
N GLN A 191 -7.13 -9.15 13.58
CA GLN A 191 -6.03 -8.22 13.28
C GLN A 191 -6.52 -6.78 13.06
N ILE A 192 -7.65 -6.60 12.36
CA ILE A 192 -8.28 -5.28 12.19
C ILE A 192 -8.63 -4.69 13.56
N ALA A 193 -9.26 -5.47 14.45
CA ALA A 193 -9.61 -5.01 15.79
C ALA A 193 -8.37 -4.69 16.64
N ALA A 194 -7.31 -5.49 16.54
CA ALA A 194 -6.07 -5.26 17.27
C ALA A 194 -5.33 -3.97 16.88
N ASP A 195 -5.49 -3.51 15.64
CA ASP A 195 -4.91 -2.24 15.19
C ASP A 195 -5.72 -1.01 15.64
N GLN A 196 -6.92 -1.20 16.24
CA GLN A 196 -7.79 -0.11 16.70
C GLN A 196 -7.74 0.12 18.22
N ILE A 197 -6.99 -0.72 18.95
CA ILE A 197 -6.84 -0.66 20.41
C ILE A 197 -5.48 -0.07 20.78
#